data_ec212ae396e2eb8e52f728223eca6add
#
_entry.id   ec212ae396e2eb8e52f728223eca6add
#
_cell.length_a   1.000
_cell.length_b   1.000
_cell.length_c   1.000
_cell.angle_alpha   90.00
_cell.angle_beta   90.00
_cell.angle_gamma   90.00
#
_symmetry.space_group_name_H-M   'P 1'
#
loop_
_entity.id
_entity.type
_entity.pdbx_description
1 polymer ?
#
loop_
_entity_poly.entity_id
_entity_poly.type
_entity_poly.pdbx_seq_one_letter_code
_entity_poly.pdbx_strand_id
1 'polypeptide(L)'
;MNRYFSICAIFFVALGAFSQTWETIRDGEEYIYGEGWGATVAEADKQALAILISKIATNVSSQSQRDIDLTNNNDAISEQSQFQHSVETYSQATLTNTRQIVLQKEPEAYVVRWMRKAELDKLFEQRKRKALDLVETAGRAEEKGEADVVLRNCYWALTLLKSLQYPDEVMFRDETGREHVLTNYLKEKMDETFSQLKVDFDEQDGNDVRLQITYKGKPVNSVDYTYYDGQSWSAIYSAKDGVGIMELAPGYADTQVQLQFEYEYKGEAKSHPEVEAVLNVVSKTPMRRATTNVRLDAQKKDKVAKVKKGEAVPMSSFTTNSIEILNPPTPIGKEAKDYMSVVEKMVTAIQQKNYQSVRDLFTDKGWDMFRKLVEYGRAKVLDSKDIRFFEDNDAVVERGLRMSFSFAKGVKKLFVEDVVLTFDASQKIDNIAFGLGKTAEDDILNKGVWDQKSRFAIMNFLENYKTAYALKRLDYIESVFDDDAVIITGTVINRASSSVNLENQSQISQEGNLIIKKNRQTKDEYLKNLKRCFERNEFVNIRFASNDVMKMGQGGESYAIQIEQDYYSSTYGDKGYLMLMVDINEPTKPLIKLRTWQPEKDPEFGLYGPGDF
;
A
#
# COMPACT_ATOMS: atom_id res chain seq x y z
N MET A 1 -84.57 3.04 -5.18
CA MET A 1 -83.53 2.77 -6.18
C MET A 1 -82.73 4.05 -6.38
N ASN A 2 -81.68 4.24 -5.60
CA ASN A 2 -80.80 5.40 -5.74
C ASN A 2 -79.33 4.87 -5.77
N ARG A 3 -78.74 5.08 -6.90
CA ARG A 3 -77.30 4.81 -7.12
C ARG A 3 -76.49 6.02 -6.63
N TYR A 4 -75.64 5.82 -5.65
CA TYR A 4 -74.60 6.79 -5.30
C TYR A 4 -73.34 6.47 -6.07
N PHE A 5 -72.90 7.39 -6.95
CA PHE A 5 -71.60 7.41 -7.58
C PHE A 5 -70.65 8.11 -6.62
N SER A 6 -69.68 7.34 -6.06
CA SER A 6 -68.53 7.90 -5.34
C SER A 6 -67.44 8.23 -6.34
N ILE A 7 -67.14 9.51 -6.52
CA ILE A 7 -66.00 10.00 -7.24
C ILE A 7 -64.81 9.98 -6.29
N CYS A 8 -63.87 9.02 -6.47
CA CYS A 8 -62.54 9.07 -5.88
C CYS A 8 -61.70 10.07 -6.65
N ALA A 9 -61.48 11.24 -6.06
CA ALA A 9 -60.46 12.17 -6.54
C ALA A 9 -59.06 11.64 -6.15
N ILE A 10 -58.34 11.11 -7.13
CA ILE A 10 -56.94 10.75 -6.98
C ILE A 10 -56.15 12.06 -7.05
N PHE A 11 -55.64 12.51 -5.90
CA PHE A 11 -54.63 13.55 -5.84
C PHE A 11 -53.31 12.96 -6.34
N PHE A 12 -52.96 13.21 -7.59
CA PHE A 12 -51.61 13.08 -8.09
C PHE A 12 -50.80 14.23 -7.48
N VAL A 13 -50.04 13.95 -6.43
CA VAL A 13 -48.91 14.80 -6.05
C VAL A 13 -47.83 14.57 -7.07
N ALA A 14 -47.79 15.38 -8.10
CA ALA A 14 -46.65 15.50 -8.97
C ALA A 14 -45.49 16.07 -8.13
N LEU A 15 -44.59 15.20 -7.69
CA LEU A 15 -43.26 15.61 -7.29
C LEU A 15 -42.58 16.21 -8.50
N GLY A 16 -42.79 17.51 -8.71
CA GLY A 16 -42.07 18.29 -9.69
C GLY A 16 -40.59 18.24 -9.35
N ALA A 17 -39.84 17.50 -10.14
CA ALA A 17 -38.41 17.70 -10.20
C ALA A 17 -38.21 19.18 -10.61
N PHE A 18 -37.86 20.03 -9.65
CA PHE A 18 -37.47 21.41 -9.93
C PHE A 18 -36.21 21.35 -10.77
N SER A 19 -36.36 21.45 -12.09
CA SER A 19 -35.27 21.76 -13.01
C SER A 19 -34.77 23.15 -12.63
N GLN A 20 -33.59 23.21 -12.01
CA GLN A 20 -32.98 24.49 -11.68
C GLN A 20 -32.61 25.20 -12.98
N THR A 21 -33.06 26.42 -13.14
CA THR A 21 -32.74 27.26 -14.29
C THR A 21 -31.37 27.93 -14.09
N TRP A 22 -30.73 28.32 -15.17
CA TRP A 22 -29.45 29.04 -15.13
C TRP A 22 -29.54 30.32 -14.29
N GLU A 23 -30.61 31.09 -14.42
CA GLU A 23 -30.84 32.31 -13.64
C GLU A 23 -30.86 32.00 -12.12
N THR A 24 -31.48 30.94 -11.71
CA THR A 24 -31.52 30.53 -10.29
C THR A 24 -30.14 30.20 -9.76
N ILE A 25 -29.28 29.57 -10.58
CA ILE A 25 -27.92 29.19 -10.18
C ILE A 25 -27.02 30.43 -10.17
N ARG A 26 -27.10 31.27 -11.20
CA ARG A 26 -26.29 32.47 -11.34
C ARG A 26 -26.53 33.48 -10.21
N ASP A 27 -27.79 33.68 -9.87
CA ASP A 27 -28.22 34.72 -8.93
C ASP A 27 -28.33 34.16 -7.47
N GLY A 28 -28.21 32.82 -7.29
CA GLY A 28 -28.31 32.16 -6.00
C GLY A 28 -26.97 32.10 -5.27
N GLU A 29 -26.90 32.67 -4.06
CA GLU A 29 -25.69 32.63 -3.22
C GLU A 29 -25.31 31.22 -2.74
N GLU A 30 -26.21 30.24 -2.85
CA GLU A 30 -26.04 28.86 -2.42
C GLU A 30 -25.30 27.98 -3.44
N TYR A 31 -25.00 28.53 -4.62
CA TYR A 31 -24.32 27.81 -5.70
C TYR A 31 -22.91 28.33 -5.96
N ILE A 32 -22.06 27.43 -6.45
CA ILE A 32 -20.79 27.75 -7.06
C ILE A 32 -20.77 27.16 -8.46
N TYR A 33 -20.32 27.94 -9.45
CA TYR A 33 -20.36 27.54 -10.85
C TYR A 33 -19.14 28.02 -11.64
N GLY A 34 -18.85 27.31 -12.73
CA GLY A 34 -17.91 27.72 -13.77
C GLY A 34 -18.61 27.75 -15.13
N GLU A 35 -18.24 28.70 -15.95
CA GLU A 35 -18.76 28.89 -17.29
C GLU A 35 -17.68 28.55 -18.33
N GLY A 36 -18.05 27.91 -19.42
CA GLY A 36 -17.10 27.54 -20.48
C GLY A 36 -17.69 27.69 -21.86
N TRP A 37 -16.84 28.07 -22.78
CA TRP A 37 -17.14 28.26 -24.20
C TRP A 37 -16.21 27.40 -25.04
N GLY A 38 -16.67 26.91 -26.19
CA GLY A 38 -15.86 26.08 -27.06
C GLY A 38 -16.55 25.83 -28.40
N ALA A 39 -15.82 25.31 -29.37
CA ALA A 39 -16.41 24.88 -30.63
C ALA A 39 -17.38 23.69 -30.47
N THR A 40 -17.13 22.86 -29.46
CA THR A 40 -17.96 21.70 -29.11
C THR A 40 -18.45 21.78 -27.67
N VAL A 41 -19.57 21.11 -27.36
CA VAL A 41 -20.08 20.99 -25.99
C VAL A 41 -19.05 20.37 -25.06
N ALA A 42 -18.24 19.41 -25.54
CA ALA A 42 -17.21 18.78 -24.77
C ALA A 42 -16.06 19.74 -24.38
N GLU A 43 -15.64 20.61 -25.29
CA GLU A 43 -14.63 21.65 -25.02
C GLU A 43 -15.16 22.69 -24.04
N ALA A 44 -16.38 23.18 -24.25
CA ALA A 44 -17.03 24.13 -23.36
C ALA A 44 -17.20 23.54 -21.94
N ASP A 45 -17.57 22.26 -21.82
CA ASP A 45 -17.73 21.57 -20.55
C ASP A 45 -16.39 21.43 -19.78
N LYS A 46 -15.32 21.08 -20.48
CA LYS A 46 -13.97 21.03 -19.89
C LYS A 46 -13.54 22.39 -19.34
N GLN A 47 -13.79 23.44 -20.08
CA GLN A 47 -13.47 24.81 -19.63
C GLN A 47 -14.33 25.22 -18.42
N ALA A 48 -15.64 24.95 -18.44
CA ALA A 48 -16.53 25.22 -17.34
C ALA A 48 -16.10 24.49 -16.06
N LEU A 49 -15.69 23.24 -16.20
CA LEU A 49 -15.19 22.43 -15.10
C LEU A 49 -13.87 22.97 -14.53
N ALA A 50 -12.94 23.36 -15.38
CA ALA A 50 -11.66 23.97 -14.96
C ALA A 50 -11.89 25.27 -14.19
N ILE A 51 -12.83 26.12 -14.62
CA ILE A 51 -13.18 27.36 -13.93
C ILE A 51 -13.87 27.06 -12.59
N LEU A 52 -14.77 26.07 -12.53
CA LEU A 52 -15.38 25.66 -11.28
C LEU A 52 -14.33 25.18 -10.26
N ILE A 53 -13.40 24.34 -10.69
CA ILE A 53 -12.32 23.84 -9.84
C ILE A 53 -11.41 24.97 -9.37
N SER A 54 -11.08 25.94 -10.24
CA SER A 54 -10.27 27.09 -9.84
C SER A 54 -10.92 27.93 -8.75
N LYS A 55 -12.25 28.05 -8.77
CA LYS A 55 -13.01 28.72 -7.71
C LYS A 55 -13.06 27.94 -6.39
N ILE A 56 -13.07 26.60 -6.47
CA ILE A 56 -13.12 25.71 -5.30
C ILE A 56 -11.75 25.62 -4.64
N ALA A 57 -10.69 25.52 -5.43
CA ALA A 57 -9.35 25.26 -4.96
C ALA A 57 -8.38 26.36 -5.40
N THR A 58 -8.49 27.52 -4.79
CA THR A 58 -7.62 28.68 -5.03
C THR A 58 -6.13 28.33 -4.91
N ASN A 59 -5.78 27.40 -4.06
CA ASN A 59 -4.40 26.91 -3.89
C ASN A 59 -3.97 25.91 -4.98
N VAL A 60 -4.91 25.20 -5.62
CA VAL A 60 -4.62 24.29 -6.75
C VAL A 60 -4.32 25.08 -8.02
N SER A 61 -5.11 26.12 -8.30
CA SER A 61 -4.98 26.91 -9.53
C SER A 61 -3.84 27.92 -9.51
N SER A 62 -3.62 28.62 -8.38
CA SER A 62 -2.62 29.69 -8.30
C SER A 62 -1.17 29.19 -8.36
N GLN A 63 -0.93 27.94 -8.00
CA GLN A 63 0.39 27.34 -7.96
C GLN A 63 0.72 26.61 -9.26
N SER A 64 -0.26 25.97 -9.90
CA SER A 64 -0.11 25.46 -11.27
C SER A 64 0.16 26.58 -12.27
N GLN A 65 -0.46 27.75 -12.07
CA GLN A 65 -0.22 28.93 -12.89
C GLN A 65 1.20 29.49 -12.69
N ARG A 66 1.75 29.46 -11.46
CA ARG A 66 3.12 29.94 -11.17
C ARG A 66 4.20 28.99 -11.71
N ASP A 67 3.95 27.68 -11.70
CA ASP A 67 4.88 26.71 -12.25
C ASP A 67 4.93 26.79 -13.79
N ILE A 68 3.81 27.16 -14.43
CA ILE A 68 3.74 27.45 -15.88
C ILE A 68 4.50 28.74 -16.23
N ASP A 69 4.42 29.77 -15.39
CA ASP A 69 5.10 31.06 -15.62
C ASP A 69 6.64 30.97 -15.43
N LEU A 70 7.15 29.95 -14.75
CA LEU A 70 8.58 29.77 -14.48
C LEU A 70 9.30 28.89 -15.51
N THR A 71 8.59 28.10 -16.31
CA THR A 71 9.14 27.27 -17.39
C THR A 71 8.95 27.96 -18.75
N ASN A 72 9.88 28.80 -19.10
CA ASN A 72 9.87 29.53 -20.39
C ASN A 72 10.22 28.63 -21.60
N ASN A 73 9.32 28.66 -22.59
CA ASN A 73 9.59 28.55 -24.03
C ASN A 73 9.99 27.15 -24.56
N ASN A 74 9.06 26.25 -24.70
CA ASN A 74 8.81 25.39 -25.87
C ASN A 74 7.81 24.25 -25.62
N ASP A 75 7.36 24.02 -24.37
CA ASP A 75 6.50 22.92 -23.98
C ASP A 75 5.06 23.31 -23.57
N ALA A 76 4.64 24.53 -23.86
CA ALA A 76 3.36 25.09 -23.41
C ALA A 76 2.12 24.26 -23.82
N ILE A 77 2.18 23.55 -24.95
CA ILE A 77 1.07 22.69 -25.43
C ILE A 77 1.00 21.38 -24.64
N SER A 78 2.14 20.83 -24.24
CA SER A 78 2.17 19.59 -23.45
C SER A 78 1.78 19.85 -22.00
N GLU A 79 2.16 20.99 -21.44
CA GLU A 79 1.83 21.39 -20.06
C GLU A 79 0.35 21.73 -19.90
N GLN A 80 -0.25 22.41 -20.86
CA GLN A 80 -1.67 22.71 -20.85
C GLN A 80 -2.52 21.42 -20.96
N SER A 81 -2.08 20.43 -21.73
CA SER A 81 -2.76 19.15 -21.82
C SER A 81 -2.61 18.32 -20.54
N GLN A 82 -1.45 18.38 -19.87
CA GLN A 82 -1.23 17.74 -18.57
C GLN A 82 -2.06 18.39 -17.46
N PHE A 83 -2.15 19.72 -17.44
CA PHE A 83 -3.01 20.46 -16.51
C PHE A 83 -4.48 20.10 -16.72
N GLN A 84 -4.97 20.09 -17.95
CA GLN A 84 -6.35 19.70 -18.25
C GLN A 84 -6.63 18.24 -17.82
N HIS A 85 -5.71 17.34 -18.07
CA HIS A 85 -5.84 15.94 -17.63
C HIS A 85 -5.86 15.82 -16.09
N SER A 86 -5.03 16.58 -15.40
CA SER A 86 -5.00 16.63 -13.93
C SER A 86 -6.30 17.19 -13.35
N VAL A 87 -6.84 18.24 -13.95
CA VAL A 87 -8.15 18.84 -13.59
C VAL A 87 -9.28 17.84 -13.81
N GLU A 88 -9.29 17.13 -14.94
CA GLU A 88 -10.27 16.07 -15.21
C GLU A 88 -10.19 14.96 -14.18
N THR A 89 -8.99 14.48 -13.88
CA THR A 89 -8.74 13.42 -12.88
C THR A 89 -9.18 13.85 -11.48
N TYR A 90 -8.83 15.07 -11.06
CA TYR A 90 -9.25 15.62 -9.78
C TYR A 90 -10.78 15.73 -9.69
N SER A 91 -11.41 16.25 -10.73
CA SER A 91 -12.85 16.40 -10.81
C SER A 91 -13.55 15.04 -10.75
N GLN A 92 -13.07 14.06 -11.50
CA GLN A 92 -13.64 12.72 -11.52
C GLN A 92 -13.54 12.01 -10.16
N ALA A 93 -12.44 12.22 -9.45
CA ALA A 93 -12.22 11.58 -8.15
C ALA A 93 -12.87 12.32 -6.98
N THR A 94 -13.09 13.63 -7.10
CA THR A 94 -13.46 14.47 -5.95
C THR A 94 -14.74 15.26 -6.09
N LEU A 95 -15.12 15.66 -7.29
CA LEU A 95 -16.30 16.51 -7.55
C LEU A 95 -17.42 15.73 -8.26
N THR A 96 -17.83 14.62 -7.67
CA THR A 96 -18.82 13.70 -8.27
C THR A 96 -20.23 14.27 -8.36
N ASN A 97 -20.53 15.34 -7.63
CA ASN A 97 -21.85 15.94 -7.55
C ASN A 97 -22.00 17.20 -8.43
N THR A 98 -21.06 17.48 -9.34
CA THR A 98 -21.18 18.59 -10.28
C THR A 98 -22.26 18.28 -11.32
N ARG A 99 -23.07 19.29 -11.61
CA ARG A 99 -24.14 19.22 -12.62
C ARG A 99 -23.79 20.11 -13.80
N GLN A 100 -24.30 19.74 -14.97
CA GLN A 100 -24.08 20.42 -16.22
C GLN A 100 -25.38 21.04 -16.74
N ILE A 101 -25.27 22.27 -17.29
CA ILE A 101 -26.32 22.89 -18.09
C ILE A 101 -25.66 23.30 -19.42
N VAL A 102 -26.23 22.83 -20.53
CA VAL A 102 -25.85 23.26 -21.87
C VAL A 102 -26.76 24.40 -22.27
N LEU A 103 -26.27 25.62 -22.29
CA LEU A 103 -27.03 26.81 -22.63
C LEU A 103 -27.05 27.04 -24.16
N GLN A 104 -25.94 26.70 -24.84
CA GLN A 104 -25.83 26.76 -26.29
C GLN A 104 -25.07 25.55 -26.81
N LYS A 105 -25.54 25.00 -27.92
CA LYS A 105 -24.87 23.91 -28.62
C LYS A 105 -23.92 24.42 -29.71
N GLU A 106 -23.20 23.49 -30.34
CA GLU A 106 -22.29 23.73 -31.46
C GLU A 106 -22.93 24.59 -32.57
N PRO A 107 -22.14 25.46 -33.31
CA PRO A 107 -20.68 25.52 -33.29
C PRO A 107 -20.06 26.43 -32.22
N GLU A 108 -20.82 27.19 -31.48
CA GLU A 108 -20.39 28.06 -30.39
C GLU A 108 -21.06 27.59 -29.11
N ALA A 109 -20.55 26.45 -28.57
CA ALA A 109 -21.11 25.84 -27.37
C ALA A 109 -20.83 26.67 -26.13
N TYR A 110 -21.87 26.81 -25.29
CA TYR A 110 -21.79 27.43 -23.96
C TYR A 110 -22.34 26.49 -22.90
N VAL A 111 -21.50 26.15 -21.93
CA VAL A 111 -21.79 25.17 -20.87
C VAL A 111 -21.51 25.79 -19.50
N VAL A 112 -22.36 25.46 -18.55
CA VAL A 112 -22.17 25.79 -17.14
C VAL A 112 -22.05 24.51 -16.33
N ARG A 113 -20.99 24.41 -15.53
CA ARG A 113 -20.81 23.41 -14.47
C ARG A 113 -21.07 24.06 -13.13
N TRP A 114 -21.83 23.40 -12.26
CA TRP A 114 -22.21 23.95 -10.98
C TRP A 114 -22.40 22.87 -9.91
N MET A 115 -22.34 23.30 -8.65
CA MET A 115 -22.69 22.49 -7.48
C MET A 115 -23.21 23.38 -6.36
N ARG A 116 -23.85 22.78 -5.35
CA ARG A 116 -24.25 23.52 -4.14
C ARG A 116 -23.04 23.70 -3.21
N LYS A 117 -22.92 24.88 -2.59
CA LYS A 117 -21.89 25.14 -1.58
C LYS A 117 -21.95 24.14 -0.43
N ALA A 118 -23.15 23.76 0.03
CA ALA A 118 -23.32 22.74 1.07
C ALA A 118 -22.76 21.36 0.69
N GLU A 119 -22.76 20.99 -0.60
CA GLU A 119 -22.12 19.75 -1.08
C GLU A 119 -20.59 19.88 -1.07
N LEU A 120 -20.08 21.07 -1.38
CA LEU A 120 -18.67 21.39 -1.28
C LEU A 120 -18.17 21.39 0.18
N ASP A 121 -18.92 22.03 1.09
CA ASP A 121 -18.60 22.05 2.52
C ASP A 121 -18.55 20.64 3.09
N LYS A 122 -19.48 19.79 2.69
CA LYS A 122 -19.46 18.37 3.07
C LYS A 122 -18.21 17.66 2.57
N LEU A 123 -17.77 17.92 1.32
CA LEU A 123 -16.54 17.37 0.78
C LEU A 123 -15.32 17.82 1.60
N PHE A 124 -15.24 19.11 1.94
CA PHE A 124 -14.14 19.64 2.74
C PHE A 124 -14.10 19.05 4.15
N GLU A 125 -15.24 18.89 4.80
CA GLU A 125 -15.32 18.23 6.10
C GLU A 125 -14.88 16.74 6.03
N GLN A 126 -15.21 16.04 4.95
CA GLN A 126 -14.75 14.67 4.73
C GLN A 126 -13.24 14.60 4.58
N ARG A 127 -12.63 15.50 3.78
CA ARG A 127 -11.17 15.58 3.61
C ARG A 127 -10.47 15.92 4.93
N LYS A 128 -11.02 16.83 5.69
CA LYS A 128 -10.51 17.19 7.01
C LYS A 128 -10.50 15.97 7.95
N ARG A 129 -11.59 15.22 8.01
CA ARG A 129 -11.65 13.96 8.79
C ARG A 129 -10.62 12.96 8.31
N LYS A 130 -10.52 12.74 6.99
CA LYS A 130 -9.51 11.84 6.42
C LYS A 130 -8.08 12.27 6.75
N ALA A 131 -7.80 13.57 6.71
CA ALA A 131 -6.49 14.08 7.12
C ALA A 131 -6.21 13.80 8.62
N LEU A 132 -7.19 13.97 9.50
CA LEU A 132 -7.07 13.64 10.92
C LEU A 132 -6.84 12.13 11.14
N ASP A 133 -7.57 11.26 10.44
CA ASP A 133 -7.39 9.80 10.51
C ASP A 133 -5.96 9.39 10.09
N LEU A 134 -5.41 10.05 9.06
CA LEU A 134 -4.03 9.84 8.64
C LEU A 134 -3.02 10.30 9.72
N VAL A 135 -3.30 11.41 10.41
CA VAL A 135 -2.47 11.88 11.53
C VAL A 135 -2.47 10.88 12.69
N GLU A 136 -3.63 10.36 13.07
CA GLU A 136 -3.73 9.32 14.11
C GLU A 136 -2.97 8.04 13.71
N THR A 137 -3.07 7.67 12.43
CA THR A 137 -2.31 6.52 11.90
C THR A 137 -0.81 6.77 11.96
N ALA A 138 -0.36 7.99 11.64
CA ALA A 138 1.05 8.37 11.77
C ALA A 138 1.52 8.32 13.23
N GLY A 139 0.70 8.76 14.19
CA GLY A 139 1.01 8.68 15.63
C GLY A 139 1.24 7.23 16.09
N ARG A 140 0.30 6.33 15.77
CA ARG A 140 0.44 4.90 16.09
C ARG A 140 1.66 4.26 15.43
N ALA A 141 1.97 4.65 14.20
CA ALA A 141 3.15 4.17 13.49
C ALA A 141 4.46 4.67 14.12
N GLU A 142 4.47 5.90 14.63
CA GLU A 142 5.62 6.45 15.33
C GLU A 142 5.97 5.68 16.60
N GLU A 143 4.96 5.28 17.37
CA GLU A 143 5.15 4.46 18.58
C GLU A 143 5.78 3.09 18.23
N LYS A 144 5.43 2.54 17.08
CA LYS A 144 5.98 1.28 16.55
C LYS A 144 7.34 1.43 15.86
N GLY A 145 7.82 2.65 15.62
CA GLY A 145 9.06 2.91 14.88
C GLY A 145 8.96 2.76 13.36
N GLU A 146 7.77 2.85 12.79
CA GLU A 146 7.46 2.69 11.36
C GLU A 146 7.62 4.02 10.62
N ALA A 147 8.86 4.42 10.33
CA ALA A 147 9.18 5.73 9.77
C ALA A 147 8.52 6.01 8.41
N ASP A 148 8.42 5.00 7.54
CA ASP A 148 7.76 5.10 6.23
C ASP A 148 6.26 5.39 6.37
N VAL A 149 5.59 4.76 7.32
CA VAL A 149 4.16 4.98 7.59
C VAL A 149 3.93 6.39 8.14
N VAL A 150 4.82 6.86 9.03
CA VAL A 150 4.75 8.25 9.55
C VAL A 150 4.89 9.26 8.41
N LEU A 151 5.94 9.16 7.60
CA LEU A 151 6.21 10.09 6.49
C LEU A 151 5.05 10.11 5.49
N ARG A 152 4.62 8.94 5.06
CA ARG A 152 3.52 8.77 4.09
C ARG A 152 2.24 9.44 4.57
N ASN A 153 1.78 9.07 5.77
CA ASN A 153 0.51 9.56 6.27
C ASN A 153 0.54 11.06 6.59
N CYS A 154 1.64 11.58 7.13
CA CYS A 154 1.81 13.01 7.35
C CYS A 154 1.81 13.79 6.02
N TYR A 155 2.49 13.30 4.99
CA TYR A 155 2.51 13.98 3.69
C TYR A 155 1.15 13.95 2.98
N TRP A 156 0.45 12.83 3.03
CA TRP A 156 -0.90 12.71 2.47
C TRP A 156 -1.91 13.59 3.20
N ALA A 157 -1.85 13.62 4.54
CA ALA A 157 -2.68 14.54 5.33
C ALA A 157 -2.41 16.00 4.96
N LEU A 158 -1.14 16.41 4.86
CA LEU A 158 -0.74 17.75 4.44
C LEU A 158 -1.27 18.09 3.04
N THR A 159 -1.20 17.13 2.11
CA THR A 159 -1.68 17.29 0.73
C THR A 159 -3.21 17.46 0.68
N LEU A 160 -3.94 16.63 1.43
CA LEU A 160 -5.41 16.77 1.55
C LEU A 160 -5.79 18.13 2.13
N LEU A 161 -5.12 18.58 3.19
CA LEU A 161 -5.37 19.90 3.80
C LEU A 161 -5.12 21.04 2.81
N LYS A 162 -4.04 20.98 2.04
CA LYS A 162 -3.74 21.98 1.00
C LYS A 162 -4.82 22.08 -0.09
N SER A 163 -5.65 21.06 -0.25
CA SER A 163 -6.78 21.08 -1.17
C SER A 163 -8.03 21.75 -0.59
N LEU A 164 -8.03 22.11 0.69
CA LEU A 164 -9.10 22.86 1.34
C LEU A 164 -9.01 24.35 1.01
N GLN A 165 -10.12 25.05 1.13
CA GLN A 165 -10.18 26.51 0.92
C GLN A 165 -9.34 27.26 1.98
N TYR A 166 -9.38 26.79 3.25
CA TYR A 166 -8.69 27.40 4.38
C TYR A 166 -7.88 26.33 5.14
N PRO A 167 -6.75 25.89 4.58
CA PRO A 167 -5.98 24.77 5.17
C PRO A 167 -5.42 25.09 6.55
N ASP A 168 -5.07 26.36 6.81
CA ASP A 168 -4.43 26.79 8.05
C ASP A 168 -5.43 27.07 9.20
N GLU A 169 -6.73 26.98 8.95
CA GLU A 169 -7.76 27.03 10.00
C GLU A 169 -8.01 25.68 10.66
N VAL A 170 -7.46 24.60 10.13
CA VAL A 170 -7.62 23.26 10.70
C VAL A 170 -6.70 23.11 11.91
N MET A 171 -7.32 23.01 13.08
CA MET A 171 -6.63 22.83 14.34
C MET A 171 -6.55 21.34 14.72
N PHE A 172 -5.45 20.96 15.35
CA PHE A 172 -5.19 19.63 15.88
C PHE A 172 -4.71 19.73 17.32
N ARG A 173 -5.22 18.85 18.18
CA ARG A 173 -4.77 18.75 19.57
C ARG A 173 -3.94 17.49 19.72
N ASP A 174 -2.68 17.66 20.10
CA ASP A 174 -1.78 16.55 20.34
C ASP A 174 -2.10 15.81 21.66
N GLU A 175 -1.39 14.69 21.91
CA GLU A 175 -1.56 13.86 23.10
C GLU A 175 -1.28 14.61 24.41
N THR A 176 -0.50 15.71 24.37
CA THR A 176 -0.24 16.56 25.52
C THR A 176 -1.35 17.58 25.77
N GLY A 177 -2.36 17.64 24.89
CA GLY A 177 -3.48 18.58 24.93
C GLY A 177 -3.17 19.94 24.32
N ARG A 178 -2.01 20.13 23.70
CA ARG A 178 -1.61 21.39 23.04
C ARG A 178 -2.27 21.49 21.67
N GLU A 179 -2.76 22.66 21.34
CA GLU A 179 -3.36 22.96 20.03
C GLU A 179 -2.30 23.45 19.03
N HIS A 180 -2.40 22.95 17.81
CA HIS A 180 -1.52 23.28 16.69
C HIS A 180 -2.34 23.58 15.44
N VAL A 181 -1.83 24.46 14.60
CA VAL A 181 -2.28 24.53 13.20
C VAL A 181 -1.81 23.26 12.50
N LEU A 182 -2.73 22.44 12.02
CA LEU A 182 -2.42 21.08 11.56
C LEU A 182 -1.39 21.06 10.41
N THR A 183 -1.46 22.01 9.48
CA THR A 183 -0.49 22.11 8.36
C THR A 183 0.96 22.33 8.84
N ASN A 184 1.14 23.09 9.91
CA ASN A 184 2.46 23.32 10.51
C ASN A 184 2.93 22.11 11.32
N TYR A 185 2.04 21.54 12.13
CA TYR A 185 2.33 20.33 12.89
C TYR A 185 2.84 19.20 12.00
N LEU A 186 2.18 18.96 10.87
CA LEU A 186 2.58 17.89 9.93
C LEU A 186 3.97 18.13 9.32
N LYS A 187 4.30 19.39 8.97
CA LYS A 187 5.63 19.73 8.47
C LYS A 187 6.71 19.52 9.53
N GLU A 188 6.45 19.99 10.75
CA GLU A 188 7.36 19.81 11.88
C GLU A 188 7.55 18.33 12.21
N LYS A 189 6.46 17.53 12.18
CA LYS A 189 6.50 16.09 12.42
C LYS A 189 7.32 15.33 11.38
N MET A 190 7.18 15.69 10.12
CA MET A 190 8.00 15.12 9.04
C MET A 190 9.47 15.52 9.18
N ASP A 191 9.76 16.78 9.46
CA ASP A 191 11.12 17.27 9.69
C ASP A 191 11.78 16.60 10.91
N GLU A 192 11.02 16.37 11.97
CA GLU A 192 11.46 15.60 13.14
C GLU A 192 11.79 14.15 12.73
N THR A 193 10.89 13.49 11.99
CA THR A 193 11.10 12.12 11.52
C THR A 193 12.36 12.00 10.68
N PHE A 194 12.57 12.89 9.69
CA PHE A 194 13.79 12.91 8.89
C PHE A 194 15.05 13.16 9.74
N SER A 195 14.98 14.03 10.76
CA SER A 195 16.12 14.31 11.62
C SER A 195 16.55 13.13 12.48
N GLN A 196 15.62 12.22 12.74
CA GLN A 196 15.84 11.00 13.54
C GLN A 196 16.21 9.79 12.68
N LEU A 197 16.06 9.88 11.36
CA LEU A 197 16.59 8.91 10.40
C LEU A 197 18.10 9.13 10.22
N LYS A 198 18.88 8.09 10.47
CA LYS A 198 20.34 8.12 10.27
C LYS A 198 20.72 7.01 9.33
N VAL A 199 21.64 7.32 8.43
CA VAL A 199 22.18 6.39 7.44
C VAL A 199 23.70 6.33 7.65
N ASP A 200 24.17 5.17 8.02
CA ASP A 200 25.59 4.89 8.22
C ASP A 200 26.05 3.88 7.14
N PHE A 201 27.27 4.06 6.68
CA PHE A 201 27.93 3.10 5.80
C PHE A 201 28.28 1.84 6.63
N ASP A 202 27.97 0.66 6.10
CA ASP A 202 28.33 -0.61 6.72
C ASP A 202 29.52 -1.25 6.00
N GLU A 203 29.37 -1.54 4.71
CA GLU A 203 30.42 -2.16 3.91
C GLU A 203 30.17 -1.95 2.41
N GLN A 204 31.22 -2.22 1.62
CA GLN A 204 31.18 -2.20 0.16
C GLN A 204 31.82 -3.46 -0.42
N ASP A 205 31.16 -4.06 -1.40
CA ASP A 205 31.67 -5.17 -2.19
C ASP A 205 31.49 -4.84 -3.67
N GLY A 206 32.59 -4.50 -4.34
CA GLY A 206 32.53 -3.98 -5.70
C GLY A 206 31.72 -2.69 -5.81
N ASN A 207 30.63 -2.72 -6.58
CA ASN A 207 29.70 -1.60 -6.74
C ASN A 207 28.54 -1.63 -5.75
N ASP A 208 28.33 -2.75 -5.05
CA ASP A 208 27.26 -2.91 -4.09
C ASP A 208 27.69 -2.34 -2.73
N VAL A 209 26.90 -1.41 -2.19
CA VAL A 209 27.13 -0.76 -0.91
C VAL A 209 25.99 -1.12 0.05
N ARG A 210 26.36 -1.60 1.23
CA ARG A 210 25.42 -1.88 2.32
C ARG A 210 25.39 -0.72 3.29
N LEU A 211 24.19 -0.34 3.71
CA LEU A 211 23.92 0.74 4.63
C LEU A 211 23.23 0.22 5.88
N GLN A 212 23.51 0.84 7.01
CA GLN A 212 22.73 0.71 8.23
C GLN A 212 21.83 1.93 8.37
N ILE A 213 20.51 1.73 8.37
CA ILE A 213 19.53 2.81 8.52
C ILE A 213 18.80 2.64 9.84
N THR A 214 18.83 3.70 10.66
CA THR A 214 18.16 3.70 11.97
C THR A 214 17.17 4.84 12.08
N TYR A 215 16.10 4.61 12.83
CA TYR A 215 15.12 5.60 13.24
C TYR A 215 15.00 5.61 14.77
N LYS A 216 15.13 6.79 15.39
CA LYS A 216 15.18 6.91 16.86
C LYS A 216 16.25 6.02 17.51
N GLY A 217 17.36 5.78 16.79
CA GLY A 217 18.46 4.94 17.26
C GLY A 217 18.22 3.43 17.19
N LYS A 218 17.10 2.99 16.63
CA LYS A 218 16.79 1.57 16.36
C LYS A 218 16.81 1.30 14.86
N PRO A 219 17.12 0.07 14.41
CA PRO A 219 16.96 -0.30 13.02
C PRO A 219 15.56 0.04 12.50
N VAL A 220 15.44 0.65 11.31
CA VAL A 220 14.11 0.91 10.73
C VAL A 220 13.45 -0.41 10.34
N ASN A 221 12.13 -0.52 10.56
CA ASN A 221 11.36 -1.66 10.06
C ASN A 221 11.31 -1.62 8.54
N SER A 222 10.97 -0.43 7.99
CA SER A 222 10.96 -0.15 6.57
C SER A 222 11.14 1.35 6.33
N VAL A 223 11.87 1.72 5.29
CA VAL A 223 11.91 3.08 4.74
C VAL A 223 12.31 3.03 3.28
N ASP A 224 11.58 3.75 2.44
CA ASP A 224 11.87 3.84 1.02
C ASP A 224 12.81 5.02 0.72
N TYR A 225 13.75 4.83 -0.19
CA TYR A 225 14.74 5.84 -0.57
C TYR A 225 15.19 5.68 -2.01
N THR A 226 15.73 6.77 -2.57
CA THR A 226 16.49 6.80 -3.81
C THR A 226 17.89 7.30 -3.52
N TYR A 227 18.85 7.01 -4.39
CA TYR A 227 20.22 7.54 -4.29
C TYR A 227 20.74 7.94 -5.67
N TYR A 228 21.71 8.83 -5.68
CA TYR A 228 22.39 9.25 -6.90
C TYR A 228 23.62 8.37 -7.12
N ASP A 229 23.60 7.55 -8.17
CA ASP A 229 24.63 6.54 -8.44
C ASP A 229 25.91 7.09 -9.10
N GLY A 230 25.97 8.43 -9.31
CA GLY A 230 27.03 9.12 -10.04
C GLY A 230 26.63 9.50 -11.47
N GLN A 231 25.57 8.92 -12.01
CA GLN A 231 25.04 9.20 -13.35
C GLN A 231 23.56 9.61 -13.32
N SER A 232 22.77 8.95 -12.49
CA SER A 232 21.33 9.17 -12.38
C SER A 232 20.80 8.86 -10.99
N TRP A 233 19.57 9.30 -10.73
CA TRP A 233 18.83 8.83 -9.55
C TRP A 233 18.38 7.39 -9.77
N SER A 234 18.57 6.57 -8.75
CA SER A 234 18.17 5.17 -8.75
C SER A 234 16.62 5.03 -8.80
N ALA A 235 16.15 3.80 -9.04
CA ALA A 235 14.80 3.41 -8.67
C ALA A 235 14.59 3.57 -7.15
N ILE A 236 13.34 3.47 -6.68
CA ILE A 236 13.04 3.47 -5.25
C ILE A 236 13.45 2.12 -4.65
N TYR A 237 14.32 2.14 -3.67
CA TYR A 237 14.74 1.01 -2.86
C TYR A 237 14.03 1.05 -1.50
N SER A 238 13.74 -0.10 -0.94
CA SER A 238 13.23 -0.21 0.44
C SER A 238 14.31 -0.77 1.34
N ALA A 239 14.71 -0.01 2.36
CA ALA A 239 15.44 -0.59 3.48
C ALA A 239 14.48 -1.39 4.35
N LYS A 240 14.94 -2.51 4.86
CA LYS A 240 14.20 -3.36 5.80
C LYS A 240 15.11 -3.78 6.95
N ASP A 241 14.55 -3.80 8.16
CA ASP A 241 15.25 -4.22 9.38
C ASP A 241 16.61 -3.53 9.55
N GLY A 242 16.66 -2.24 9.21
CA GLY A 242 17.83 -1.41 9.27
C GLY A 242 18.81 -1.55 8.10
N VAL A 243 18.61 -2.47 7.17
CA VAL A 243 19.54 -2.71 6.05
C VAL A 243 19.05 -2.04 4.78
N GLY A 244 19.84 -1.11 4.25
CA GLY A 244 19.69 -0.51 2.94
C GLY A 244 20.80 -0.97 1.99
N ILE A 245 20.54 -0.96 0.68
CA ILE A 245 21.51 -1.36 -0.35
C ILE A 245 21.50 -0.35 -1.47
N MET A 246 22.70 0.00 -1.97
CA MET A 246 22.91 0.81 -3.16
C MET A 246 23.79 0.06 -4.13
N GLU A 247 23.57 0.22 -5.42
CA GLU A 247 24.45 -0.24 -6.50
C GLU A 247 24.98 0.98 -7.23
N LEU A 248 26.26 1.28 -7.02
CA LEU A 248 26.91 2.43 -7.63
C LEU A 248 27.27 2.16 -9.10
N ALA A 249 27.35 3.23 -9.89
CA ALA A 249 27.81 3.11 -11.26
C ALA A 249 29.27 2.60 -11.31
N PRO A 250 29.63 1.80 -12.32
CA PRO A 250 31.01 1.37 -12.49
C PRO A 250 31.98 2.55 -12.56
N GLY A 251 33.02 2.54 -11.72
CA GLY A 251 33.99 3.62 -11.66
C GLY A 251 33.55 4.83 -10.83
N TYR A 252 32.54 4.70 -9.97
CA TYR A 252 32.17 5.74 -9.01
C TYR A 252 33.35 6.12 -8.12
N ALA A 253 33.75 7.39 -8.17
CA ALA A 253 34.95 7.88 -7.52
C ALA A 253 34.72 8.78 -6.31
N ASP A 254 33.47 9.20 -6.08
CA ASP A 254 33.16 10.08 -4.96
C ASP A 254 33.15 9.32 -3.63
N THR A 255 33.58 10.00 -2.57
CA THR A 255 33.58 9.45 -1.20
C THR A 255 32.23 9.60 -0.49
N GLN A 256 31.25 10.20 -1.15
CA GLN A 256 29.90 10.45 -0.61
C GLN A 256 28.85 10.15 -1.65
N VAL A 257 27.74 9.55 -1.22
CA VAL A 257 26.55 9.33 -2.05
C VAL A 257 25.39 10.13 -1.46
N GLN A 258 24.68 10.85 -2.33
CA GLN A 258 23.47 11.53 -1.95
C GLN A 258 22.30 10.55 -1.95
N LEU A 259 21.55 10.50 -0.84
CA LEU A 259 20.37 9.67 -0.65
C LEU A 259 19.17 10.57 -0.35
N GLN A 260 18.01 10.23 -0.91
CA GLN A 260 16.75 10.92 -0.67
C GLN A 260 15.69 9.93 -0.19
N PHE A 261 15.14 10.17 0.99
CA PHE A 261 14.01 9.38 1.52
C PHE A 261 12.74 9.67 0.73
N GLU A 262 11.98 8.63 0.42
CA GLU A 262 10.65 8.75 -0.15
C GLU A 262 9.65 9.23 0.91
N TYR A 263 8.77 10.13 0.53
CA TYR A 263 7.73 10.66 1.43
C TYR A 263 6.40 10.95 0.72
N GLU A 264 6.38 11.00 -0.62
CA GLU A 264 5.16 11.23 -1.39
C GLU A 264 4.33 9.96 -1.53
N TYR A 265 4.99 8.82 -1.65
CA TYR A 265 4.38 7.49 -1.81
C TYR A 265 3.27 7.47 -2.87
N LYS A 266 3.55 8.05 -4.06
CA LYS A 266 2.57 8.13 -5.15
C LYS A 266 2.08 6.78 -5.64
N GLY A 267 2.93 5.78 -5.59
CA GLY A 267 2.58 4.40 -5.97
C GLY A 267 1.51 3.83 -5.05
N GLU A 268 1.70 4.04 -3.76
CA GLU A 268 0.83 3.58 -2.68
C GLU A 268 -0.47 4.39 -2.62
N ALA A 269 -0.44 5.67 -3.02
CA ALA A 269 -1.62 6.54 -3.07
C ALA A 269 -2.71 6.01 -4.01
N LYS A 270 -2.39 5.12 -4.95
CA LYS A 270 -3.37 4.44 -5.82
C LYS A 270 -4.41 3.65 -5.03
N SER A 271 -4.06 3.20 -3.82
CA SER A 271 -5.01 2.56 -2.90
C SER A 271 -5.97 3.55 -2.22
N HIS A 272 -5.73 4.86 -2.35
CA HIS A 272 -6.56 5.92 -1.82
C HIS A 272 -6.92 6.92 -2.93
N PRO A 273 -7.97 6.64 -3.73
CA PRO A 273 -8.27 7.41 -4.95
C PRO A 273 -8.38 8.93 -4.74
N GLU A 274 -8.90 9.36 -3.60
CA GLU A 274 -8.97 10.79 -3.26
C GLU A 274 -7.58 11.37 -2.99
N VAL A 275 -6.72 10.66 -2.26
CA VAL A 275 -5.34 11.07 -2.00
C VAL A 275 -4.55 11.12 -3.30
N GLU A 276 -4.67 10.08 -4.15
CA GLU A 276 -4.02 10.04 -5.47
C GLU A 276 -4.42 11.23 -6.33
N ALA A 277 -5.73 11.49 -6.44
CA ALA A 277 -6.24 12.60 -7.22
C ALA A 277 -5.71 13.95 -6.74
N VAL A 278 -5.68 14.16 -5.42
CA VAL A 278 -5.18 15.39 -4.83
C VAL A 278 -3.66 15.52 -4.98
N LEU A 279 -2.89 14.43 -4.80
CA LEU A 279 -1.44 14.40 -5.01
C LEU A 279 -1.03 14.77 -6.44
N ASN A 280 -1.86 14.45 -7.42
CA ASN A 280 -1.59 14.75 -8.83
C ASN A 280 -1.82 16.22 -9.21
N VAL A 281 -2.58 16.96 -8.40
CA VAL A 281 -3.03 18.32 -8.72
C VAL A 281 -2.47 19.36 -7.76
N VAL A 282 -2.35 19.03 -6.47
CA VAL A 282 -1.83 19.96 -5.47
C VAL A 282 -0.31 20.08 -5.59
N SER A 283 0.17 21.32 -5.58
CA SER A 283 1.59 21.60 -5.62
C SER A 283 2.36 20.88 -4.52
N LYS A 284 3.46 20.28 -4.90
CA LYS A 284 4.34 19.54 -3.99
C LYS A 284 4.90 20.45 -2.91
N THR A 285 4.95 19.94 -1.69
CA THR A 285 5.73 20.56 -0.62
C THR A 285 7.09 19.87 -0.57
N PRO A 286 8.18 20.53 -0.95
CA PRO A 286 9.50 19.94 -0.85
C PRO A 286 9.91 19.81 0.62
N MET A 287 10.41 18.64 1.00
CA MET A 287 10.94 18.37 2.34
C MET A 287 12.47 18.42 2.29
N ARG A 288 13.06 19.53 2.78
CA ARG A 288 14.51 19.77 2.70
C ARG A 288 15.34 18.72 3.43
N ARG A 289 14.83 18.19 4.55
CA ARG A 289 15.52 17.18 5.36
C ARG A 289 15.36 15.75 4.83
N ALA A 290 14.61 15.57 3.75
CA ALA A 290 14.50 14.26 3.11
C ALA A 290 15.81 13.79 2.45
N THR A 291 16.76 14.70 2.22
CA THR A 291 18.05 14.38 1.58
C THR A 291 19.16 14.32 2.60
N THR A 292 20.00 13.28 2.51
CA THR A 292 21.20 13.11 3.33
C THR A 292 22.38 12.65 2.47
N ASN A 293 23.61 12.86 2.95
CA ASN A 293 24.83 12.38 2.30
C ASN A 293 25.44 11.27 3.14
N VAL A 294 25.71 10.14 2.51
CA VAL A 294 26.35 8.98 3.13
C VAL A 294 27.81 8.95 2.72
N ARG A 295 28.72 8.90 3.70
CA ARG A 295 30.15 8.76 3.45
C ARG A 295 30.52 7.29 3.29
N LEU A 296 31.18 6.95 2.18
CA LEU A 296 31.63 5.59 1.87
C LEU A 296 32.96 5.23 2.56
N ASP A 297 33.69 6.22 3.05
CA ASP A 297 35.01 6.08 3.70
C ASP A 297 34.94 6.12 5.24
N ALA A 298 33.74 6.07 5.81
CA ALA A 298 33.58 6.11 7.26
C ALA A 298 34.29 4.91 7.89
N GLN A 299 35.43 5.15 8.55
CA GLN A 299 36.12 4.14 9.36
C GLN A 299 35.11 3.50 10.31
N LYS A 300 35.06 2.17 10.31
CA LYS A 300 34.25 1.36 11.23
C LYS A 300 34.41 1.90 12.63
N LYS A 301 33.42 2.68 13.11
CA LYS A 301 33.33 2.97 14.53
C LYS A 301 33.22 1.64 15.24
N ASP A 302 34.03 1.46 16.26
CA ASP A 302 34.20 0.24 17.03
C ASP A 302 32.94 -0.59 17.13
N LYS A 303 33.05 -1.80 16.59
CA LYS A 303 32.00 -2.79 16.49
C LYS A 303 31.37 -3.02 17.86
N VAL A 304 30.06 -2.88 17.95
CA VAL A 304 29.28 -3.78 18.80
C VAL A 304 29.84 -5.18 18.55
N ALA A 305 30.28 -5.84 19.60
CA ALA A 305 31.13 -7.02 19.60
C ALA A 305 30.83 -7.96 18.45
N LYS A 306 31.86 -8.26 17.65
CA LYS A 306 31.80 -9.31 16.61
C LYS A 306 31.26 -10.57 17.27
N VAL A 307 30.05 -10.94 16.91
CA VAL A 307 29.58 -12.29 17.16
C VAL A 307 30.51 -13.20 16.34
N LYS A 308 31.25 -14.03 17.03
CA LYS A 308 32.14 -14.99 16.40
C LYS A 308 31.30 -15.88 15.48
N LYS A 309 31.75 -16.00 14.22
CA LYS A 309 31.16 -16.90 13.22
C LYS A 309 31.00 -18.27 13.85
N GLY A 310 29.75 -18.69 14.11
CA GLY A 310 29.46 -20.02 14.63
C GLY A 310 28.78 -20.09 16.01
N GLU A 311 28.56 -18.98 16.69
CA GLU A 311 27.72 -18.98 17.90
C GLU A 311 26.30 -18.57 17.56
N ALA A 312 25.32 -19.40 17.93
CA ALA A 312 23.90 -19.08 17.81
C ALA A 312 23.61 -17.84 18.65
N VAL A 313 23.25 -16.73 18.01
CA VAL A 313 22.77 -15.54 18.68
C VAL A 313 21.30 -15.78 18.99
N PRO A 314 20.85 -15.72 20.23
CA PRO A 314 19.44 -15.81 20.54
C PRO A 314 18.68 -14.71 19.79
N MET A 315 17.52 -15.02 19.23
CA MET A 315 16.64 -14.05 18.55
C MET A 315 16.31 -12.84 19.43
N SER A 316 16.42 -12.98 20.76
CA SER A 316 16.30 -11.91 21.76
C SER A 316 17.36 -10.78 21.66
N SER A 317 18.47 -10.98 20.93
CA SER A 317 19.47 -9.91 20.78
C SER A 317 19.07 -8.80 19.81
N PHE A 318 17.93 -8.95 19.11
CA PHE A 318 17.38 -7.93 18.21
C PHE A 318 16.22 -7.13 18.82
N THR A 319 15.75 -7.53 20.01
CA THR A 319 14.69 -6.82 20.72
C THR A 319 15.29 -5.85 21.72
N THR A 320 15.25 -4.57 21.39
CA THR A 320 15.59 -3.49 22.33
C THR A 320 14.42 -3.09 23.24
N ASN A 321 13.32 -3.83 23.22
CA ASN A 321 12.31 -3.81 24.28
C ASN A 321 11.96 -5.25 24.60
N SER A 322 12.34 -5.66 25.79
CA SER A 322 12.18 -6.99 26.36
C SER A 322 10.72 -7.42 26.51
N ILE A 323 10.09 -7.80 25.40
CA ILE A 323 9.03 -8.79 25.47
C ILE A 323 9.78 -10.13 25.35
N GLU A 324 9.87 -10.86 26.43
CA GLU A 324 10.38 -12.22 26.44
C GLU A 324 9.53 -13.05 25.51
N ILE A 325 10.09 -13.46 24.35
CA ILE A 325 9.41 -14.39 23.44
C ILE A 325 9.35 -15.72 24.18
N LEU A 326 8.16 -16.12 24.59
CA LEU A 326 7.95 -17.43 25.21
C LEU A 326 8.11 -18.49 24.12
N ASN A 327 9.10 -19.39 24.30
CA ASN A 327 9.47 -20.44 23.36
C ASN A 327 9.89 -19.93 21.96
N PRO A 328 11.06 -19.27 21.82
CA PRO A 328 11.59 -18.89 20.53
C PRO A 328 11.87 -20.11 19.64
N PRO A 329 11.89 -19.93 18.30
CA PRO A 329 12.31 -21.00 17.38
C PRO A 329 13.68 -21.55 17.76
N THR A 330 13.86 -22.87 17.63
CA THR A 330 15.14 -23.52 17.93
C THR A 330 16.10 -23.36 16.75
N PRO A 331 17.22 -22.60 16.88
CA PRO A 331 18.21 -22.51 15.81
C PRO A 331 18.97 -23.84 15.67
N ILE A 332 19.26 -24.22 14.42
CA ILE A 332 20.10 -25.38 14.13
C ILE A 332 21.58 -24.96 14.26
N GLY A 333 22.37 -25.76 14.92
CA GLY A 333 23.78 -25.55 15.17
C GLY A 333 24.70 -26.05 14.04
N LYS A 334 25.43 -27.16 14.32
CA LYS A 334 26.47 -27.66 13.40
C LYS A 334 25.96 -28.19 12.06
N GLU A 335 24.72 -28.68 12.02
CA GLU A 335 24.05 -29.24 10.83
C GLU A 335 23.68 -28.14 9.83
N ALA A 336 23.66 -26.88 10.23
CA ALA A 336 23.41 -25.73 9.36
C ALA A 336 24.38 -25.61 8.17
N LYS A 337 25.58 -26.23 8.26
CA LYS A 337 26.61 -26.14 7.20
C LYS A 337 26.15 -26.76 5.88
N ASP A 338 25.44 -27.88 5.93
CA ASP A 338 25.00 -28.59 4.74
C ASP A 338 23.90 -27.77 4.03
N TYR A 339 22.95 -27.25 4.80
CA TYR A 339 21.91 -26.35 4.29
C TYR A 339 22.50 -25.04 3.76
N MET A 340 23.50 -24.45 4.44
CA MET A 340 24.18 -23.25 3.97
C MET A 340 24.86 -23.48 2.61
N SER A 341 25.49 -24.64 2.42
CA SER A 341 26.09 -25.01 1.13
C SER A 341 25.05 -25.05 -0.01
N VAL A 342 23.82 -25.51 0.26
CA VAL A 342 22.73 -25.51 -0.72
C VAL A 342 22.34 -24.07 -1.06
N VAL A 343 22.16 -23.19 -0.06
CA VAL A 343 21.81 -21.79 -0.26
C VAL A 343 22.90 -21.05 -1.04
N GLU A 344 24.18 -21.22 -0.69
CA GLU A 344 25.30 -20.58 -1.40
C GLU A 344 25.38 -20.99 -2.88
N LYS A 345 25.11 -22.26 -3.21
CA LYS A 345 25.04 -22.72 -4.60
C LYS A 345 23.87 -22.08 -5.34
N MET A 346 22.69 -21.99 -4.70
CA MET A 346 21.52 -21.34 -5.27
C MET A 346 21.79 -19.83 -5.51
N VAL A 347 22.35 -19.14 -4.52
CA VAL A 347 22.74 -17.72 -4.63
C VAL A 347 23.70 -17.51 -5.80
N THR A 348 24.75 -18.35 -5.90
CA THR A 348 25.71 -18.29 -7.00
C THR A 348 25.04 -18.50 -8.36
N ALA A 349 24.13 -19.46 -8.47
CA ALA A 349 23.40 -19.72 -9.71
C ALA A 349 22.52 -18.53 -10.13
N ILE A 350 21.91 -17.85 -9.16
CA ILE A 350 21.12 -16.63 -9.41
C ILE A 350 22.02 -15.50 -9.91
N GLN A 351 23.16 -15.25 -9.25
CA GLN A 351 24.13 -14.22 -9.63
C GLN A 351 24.70 -14.44 -11.03
N GLN A 352 24.99 -15.69 -11.36
CA GLN A 352 25.53 -16.09 -12.67
C GLN A 352 24.46 -16.31 -13.74
N LYS A 353 23.18 -16.22 -13.40
CA LYS A 353 22.04 -16.57 -14.26
C LYS A 353 22.10 -17.99 -14.83
N ASN A 354 22.77 -18.90 -14.12
CA ASN A 354 22.92 -20.31 -14.49
C ASN A 354 21.98 -21.20 -13.67
N TYR A 355 20.68 -20.98 -13.82
CA TYR A 355 19.66 -21.59 -12.97
C TYR A 355 19.63 -23.11 -13.07
N GLN A 356 19.84 -23.67 -14.26
CA GLN A 356 19.74 -25.11 -14.49
C GLN A 356 20.79 -25.92 -13.71
N SER A 357 21.94 -25.31 -13.38
CA SER A 357 23.03 -25.96 -12.65
C SER A 357 22.66 -26.41 -11.23
N VAL A 358 21.58 -25.89 -10.68
CA VAL A 358 21.15 -26.16 -9.30
C VAL A 358 19.84 -26.95 -9.22
N ARG A 359 19.36 -27.50 -10.34
CA ARG A 359 18.10 -28.28 -10.37
C ARG A 359 18.04 -29.37 -9.31
N ASP A 360 19.14 -30.06 -9.05
CA ASP A 360 19.21 -31.18 -8.13
C ASP A 360 19.09 -30.77 -6.65
N LEU A 361 19.24 -29.48 -6.34
CA LEU A 361 19.08 -28.93 -5.01
C LEU A 361 17.59 -28.76 -4.60
N PHE A 362 16.67 -28.99 -5.53
CA PHE A 362 15.24 -28.75 -5.34
C PHE A 362 14.43 -30.03 -5.50
N THR A 363 13.32 -30.11 -4.78
CA THR A 363 12.22 -30.99 -5.16
C THR A 363 11.56 -30.50 -6.46
N ASP A 364 10.66 -31.27 -7.06
CA ASP A 364 9.94 -30.80 -8.26
C ASP A 364 9.09 -29.55 -7.97
N LYS A 365 8.45 -29.52 -6.81
CA LYS A 365 7.67 -28.39 -6.32
C LYS A 365 8.56 -27.16 -6.06
N GLY A 366 9.66 -27.33 -5.33
CA GLY A 366 10.62 -26.26 -5.07
C GLY A 366 11.24 -25.70 -6.34
N TRP A 367 11.51 -26.57 -7.31
CA TRP A 367 12.03 -26.15 -8.62
C TRP A 367 11.06 -25.30 -9.42
N ASP A 368 9.77 -25.65 -9.46
CA ASP A 368 8.75 -24.84 -10.13
C ASP A 368 8.65 -23.45 -9.49
N MET A 369 8.73 -23.38 -8.17
CA MET A 369 8.74 -22.10 -7.44
C MET A 369 9.99 -21.28 -7.73
N PHE A 370 11.16 -21.92 -7.73
CA PHE A 370 12.42 -21.25 -8.04
C PHE A 370 12.42 -20.67 -9.46
N ARG A 371 11.95 -21.41 -10.44
CA ARG A 371 11.81 -20.91 -11.81
C ARG A 371 10.89 -19.69 -11.88
N LYS A 372 9.72 -19.76 -11.24
CA LYS A 372 8.80 -18.62 -11.17
C LYS A 372 9.46 -17.40 -10.53
N LEU A 373 10.25 -17.60 -9.47
CA LEU A 373 10.98 -16.55 -8.78
C LEU A 373 11.96 -15.83 -9.71
N VAL A 374 12.83 -16.58 -10.39
CA VAL A 374 13.94 -16.00 -11.19
C VAL A 374 13.49 -15.54 -12.57
N GLU A 375 12.59 -16.26 -13.24
CA GLU A 375 12.12 -15.93 -14.59
C GLU A 375 11.11 -14.79 -14.55
N TYR A 376 10.17 -14.83 -13.63
CA TYR A 376 9.07 -13.86 -13.52
C TYR A 376 9.50 -12.57 -12.82
N GLY A 377 10.08 -12.69 -11.62
CA GLY A 377 10.45 -11.56 -10.77
C GLY A 377 11.79 -10.93 -11.12
N ARG A 378 12.57 -11.49 -12.05
CA ARG A 378 13.96 -11.06 -12.32
C ARG A 378 14.75 -10.92 -11.03
N ALA A 379 14.66 -11.93 -10.18
CA ALA A 379 15.21 -11.93 -8.85
C ALA A 379 16.70 -11.66 -8.84
N LYS A 380 17.15 -10.77 -7.93
CA LYS A 380 18.54 -10.49 -7.63
C LYS A 380 18.75 -10.68 -6.13
N VAL A 381 19.79 -11.39 -5.73
CA VAL A 381 20.18 -11.49 -4.32
C VAL A 381 20.82 -10.18 -3.91
N LEU A 382 20.31 -9.58 -2.84
CA LEU A 382 20.81 -8.35 -2.26
C LEU A 382 21.72 -8.63 -1.07
N ASP A 383 21.28 -9.56 -0.20
CA ASP A 383 22.00 -9.88 1.03
C ASP A 383 21.78 -11.34 1.42
N SER A 384 22.85 -11.99 1.88
CA SER A 384 22.86 -13.37 2.34
C SER A 384 23.69 -13.58 3.60
N LYS A 385 24.00 -12.50 4.34
CA LYS A 385 24.93 -12.56 5.49
C LYS A 385 24.25 -12.95 6.80
N ASP A 386 22.98 -12.63 6.93
CA ASP A 386 22.20 -12.91 8.12
C ASP A 386 21.36 -14.20 8.04
N ILE A 387 21.77 -15.12 7.16
CA ILE A 387 21.10 -16.41 6.97
C ILE A 387 21.14 -17.25 8.25
N ARG A 388 19.96 -17.74 8.65
CA ARG A 388 19.76 -18.59 9.83
C ARG A 388 18.86 -19.73 9.48
N PHE A 389 19.03 -20.85 10.19
CA PHE A 389 18.24 -22.05 10.01
C PHE A 389 17.53 -22.43 11.31
N PHE A 390 16.28 -22.84 11.19
CA PHE A 390 15.41 -23.23 12.31
C PHE A 390 14.75 -24.56 12.03
N GLU A 391 14.54 -25.35 13.08
CA GLU A 391 13.68 -26.54 13.00
C GLU A 391 12.21 -26.12 13.01
N ASP A 392 11.44 -26.68 12.08
CA ASP A 392 9.99 -26.60 12.02
C ASP A 392 9.44 -28.02 11.75
N ASN A 393 9.10 -28.74 12.82
CA ASN A 393 8.70 -30.14 12.78
C ASN A 393 9.77 -31.03 12.11
N ASP A 394 9.43 -31.64 10.95
CA ASP A 394 10.32 -32.52 10.19
C ASP A 394 11.06 -31.76 9.06
N ALA A 395 10.93 -30.44 9.01
CA ALA A 395 11.54 -29.58 8.03
C ALA A 395 12.55 -28.62 8.65
N VAL A 396 13.45 -28.09 7.80
CA VAL A 396 14.36 -27.01 8.17
C VAL A 396 13.98 -25.76 7.38
N VAL A 397 13.88 -24.65 8.07
CA VAL A 397 13.49 -23.36 7.48
C VAL A 397 14.69 -22.42 7.54
N GLU A 398 15.07 -21.87 6.40
CA GLU A 398 16.04 -20.79 6.27
C GLU A 398 15.33 -19.44 6.26
N ARG A 399 15.93 -18.47 6.95
CA ARG A 399 15.51 -17.06 6.95
C ARG A 399 16.73 -16.16 6.89
N GLY A 400 16.55 -14.98 6.30
CA GLY A 400 17.59 -13.96 6.20
C GLY A 400 18.15 -13.75 4.78
N LEU A 401 17.66 -14.48 3.79
CA LEU A 401 18.00 -14.26 2.39
C LEU A 401 17.17 -13.11 1.83
N ARG A 402 17.80 -11.97 1.58
CA ARG A 402 17.13 -10.78 1.05
C ARG A 402 17.29 -10.68 -0.45
N MET A 403 16.20 -10.50 -1.18
CA MET A 403 16.18 -10.44 -2.62
C MET A 403 15.37 -9.25 -3.13
N SER A 404 15.73 -8.73 -4.31
CA SER A 404 14.93 -7.75 -5.02
C SER A 404 14.25 -8.37 -6.24
N PHE A 405 13.09 -7.82 -6.55
CA PHE A 405 12.26 -8.20 -7.68
C PHE A 405 11.90 -6.96 -8.48
N SER A 406 12.08 -7.01 -9.80
CA SER A 406 11.77 -5.91 -10.71
C SER A 406 10.89 -6.39 -11.86
N PHE A 407 9.94 -5.54 -12.28
CA PHE A 407 9.02 -5.81 -13.35
C PHE A 407 9.23 -4.81 -14.49
N ALA A 408 8.95 -5.21 -15.74
CA ALA A 408 9.25 -4.40 -16.92
C ALA A 408 8.24 -3.26 -17.13
N LYS A 409 6.99 -3.44 -16.65
CA LYS A 409 5.88 -2.51 -16.87
C LYS A 409 5.39 -1.96 -15.54
N GLY A 410 5.02 -0.68 -15.52
CA GLY A 410 4.45 -0.05 -14.33
C GLY A 410 5.38 0.89 -13.59
N VAL A 411 5.21 1.00 -12.28
CA VAL A 411 6.03 1.88 -11.42
C VAL A 411 7.45 1.36 -11.38
N LYS A 412 8.45 2.23 -11.59
CA LYS A 412 9.86 1.90 -11.40
C LYS A 412 10.16 1.74 -9.90
N LYS A 413 9.67 0.66 -9.31
CA LYS A 413 9.92 0.30 -7.91
C LYS A 413 10.50 -1.12 -7.88
N LEU A 414 11.57 -1.28 -7.12
CA LEU A 414 12.11 -2.57 -6.75
C LEU A 414 11.39 -3.06 -5.51
N PHE A 415 10.76 -4.23 -5.61
CA PHE A 415 10.20 -4.90 -4.44
C PHE A 415 11.33 -5.66 -3.75
N VAL A 416 11.55 -5.39 -2.48
CA VAL A 416 12.53 -6.09 -1.65
C VAL A 416 11.77 -7.01 -0.71
N GLU A 417 12.08 -8.30 -0.77
CA GLU A 417 11.45 -9.32 0.05
C GLU A 417 12.53 -10.15 0.75
N ASP A 418 12.25 -10.53 1.98
CA ASP A 418 12.99 -11.58 2.65
C ASP A 418 12.44 -12.91 2.16
N VAL A 419 13.32 -13.74 1.58
CA VAL A 419 12.95 -15.04 1.03
C VAL A 419 13.17 -16.10 2.08
N VAL A 420 12.19 -16.95 2.28
CA VAL A 420 12.21 -18.06 3.22
C VAL A 420 12.26 -19.36 2.44
N LEU A 421 13.25 -20.20 2.74
CA LEU A 421 13.41 -21.51 2.11
C LEU A 421 13.03 -22.60 3.11
N THR A 422 12.22 -23.56 2.68
CA THR A 422 11.93 -24.75 3.46
C THR A 422 12.58 -25.96 2.81
N PHE A 423 13.33 -26.74 3.58
CA PHE A 423 14.02 -27.92 3.14
C PHE A 423 13.27 -29.17 3.60
N ASP A 424 13.21 -30.17 2.73
CA ASP A 424 12.72 -31.50 3.07
C ASP A 424 13.75 -32.35 3.85
N ALA A 425 13.37 -33.55 4.26
CA ALA A 425 14.24 -34.48 4.94
C ALA A 425 15.46 -34.93 4.13
N SER A 426 15.46 -34.73 2.80
CA SER A 426 16.59 -35.01 1.91
C SER A 426 17.48 -33.80 1.69
N GLN A 427 17.31 -32.74 2.46
CA GLN A 427 18.00 -31.44 2.36
C GLN A 427 17.80 -30.71 1.02
N LYS A 428 16.71 -31.01 0.32
CA LYS A 428 16.32 -30.28 -0.89
C LYS A 428 15.36 -29.15 -0.57
N ILE A 429 15.47 -28.05 -1.28
CA ILE A 429 14.53 -26.94 -1.19
C ILE A 429 13.19 -27.39 -1.75
N ASP A 430 12.18 -27.51 -0.89
CA ASP A 430 10.82 -27.92 -1.22
C ASP A 430 9.85 -26.76 -1.36
N ASN A 431 10.08 -25.67 -0.61
CA ASN A 431 9.21 -24.51 -0.64
C ASN A 431 10.02 -23.22 -0.62
N ILE A 432 9.49 -22.19 -1.30
CA ILE A 432 10.02 -20.82 -1.32
C ILE A 432 8.87 -19.88 -0.99
N ALA A 433 9.04 -19.06 0.04
CA ALA A 433 8.04 -18.09 0.44
C ALA A 433 8.64 -16.71 0.65
N PHE A 434 7.81 -15.66 0.61
CA PHE A 434 8.18 -14.31 1.01
C PHE A 434 7.83 -14.11 2.48
N GLY A 435 8.83 -13.81 3.27
CA GLY A 435 8.71 -13.63 4.70
C GLY A 435 7.72 -12.53 5.08
N LEU A 436 7.12 -12.65 6.24
CA LEU A 436 6.35 -11.60 6.85
C LEU A 436 7.28 -10.44 7.24
N GLY A 437 6.73 -9.22 7.29
CA GLY A 437 7.43 -8.10 7.90
C GLY A 437 7.61 -8.33 9.41
N LYS A 438 8.64 -7.71 9.99
CA LYS A 438 9.01 -7.90 11.41
C LYS A 438 7.84 -7.70 12.37
N THR A 439 7.03 -6.66 12.18
CA THR A 439 5.85 -6.39 13.01
C THR A 439 4.84 -7.55 12.96
N ALA A 440 4.54 -8.04 11.76
CA ALA A 440 3.59 -9.13 11.57
C ALA A 440 4.12 -10.47 12.13
N GLU A 441 5.42 -10.71 12.00
CA GLU A 441 6.11 -11.86 12.60
C GLU A 441 6.06 -11.79 14.12
N ASP A 442 6.40 -10.64 14.72
CA ASP A 442 6.40 -10.44 16.16
C ASP A 442 5.00 -10.58 16.77
N ASP A 443 3.95 -10.09 16.07
CA ASP A 443 2.55 -10.26 16.51
C ASP A 443 2.18 -11.73 16.70
N ILE A 444 2.66 -12.63 15.85
CA ILE A 444 2.41 -14.08 15.96
C ILE A 444 3.31 -14.71 17.03
N LEU A 445 4.61 -14.40 17.02
CA LEU A 445 5.57 -15.00 17.95
C LEU A 445 5.30 -14.62 19.41
N ASN A 446 4.76 -13.42 19.65
CA ASN A 446 4.42 -12.96 21.00
C ASN A 446 3.12 -13.55 21.58
N LYS A 447 2.36 -14.36 20.82
CA LYS A 447 1.20 -15.11 21.34
C LYS A 447 1.66 -16.30 22.20
N GLY A 448 2.31 -16.01 23.33
CA GLY A 448 2.97 -17.00 24.20
C GLY A 448 2.07 -18.08 24.79
N VAL A 449 0.74 -17.91 24.74
CA VAL A 449 -0.23 -18.94 25.17
C VAL A 449 -0.45 -20.04 24.13
N TRP A 450 0.03 -19.85 22.89
CA TRP A 450 -0.06 -20.86 21.84
C TRP A 450 1.20 -21.69 21.79
N ASP A 451 1.07 -22.96 21.39
CA ASP A 451 2.24 -23.79 21.19
C ASP A 451 3.07 -23.28 19.97
N GLN A 452 4.33 -23.70 19.93
CA GLN A 452 5.25 -23.30 18.87
C GLN A 452 4.77 -23.79 17.50
N LYS A 453 4.20 -25.00 17.44
CA LYS A 453 3.73 -25.61 16.20
C LYS A 453 2.60 -24.78 15.55
N SER A 454 1.64 -24.34 16.35
CA SER A 454 0.53 -23.49 15.86
C SER A 454 1.02 -22.15 15.35
N ARG A 455 1.97 -21.51 16.06
CA ARG A 455 2.55 -20.23 15.62
C ARG A 455 3.28 -20.35 14.28
N PHE A 456 4.08 -21.40 14.12
CA PHE A 456 4.78 -21.65 12.86
C PHE A 456 3.84 -22.02 11.72
N ALA A 457 2.80 -22.81 11.98
CA ALA A 457 1.81 -23.14 10.99
C ALA A 457 1.09 -21.88 10.45
N ILE A 458 0.76 -20.93 11.33
CA ILE A 458 0.15 -19.65 10.95
C ILE A 458 1.13 -18.81 10.13
N MET A 459 2.39 -18.68 10.59
CA MET A 459 3.41 -17.92 9.85
C MET A 459 3.63 -18.52 8.46
N ASN A 460 3.86 -19.81 8.38
CA ASN A 460 4.06 -20.52 7.12
C ASN A 460 2.85 -20.40 6.18
N PHE A 461 1.63 -20.48 6.72
CA PHE A 461 0.41 -20.25 5.94
C PHE A 461 0.37 -18.83 5.36
N LEU A 462 0.58 -17.79 6.17
CA LEU A 462 0.51 -16.39 5.71
C LEU A 462 1.61 -16.06 4.70
N GLU A 463 2.83 -16.54 4.92
CA GLU A 463 3.95 -16.37 3.99
C GLU A 463 3.70 -17.04 2.65
N ASN A 464 3.21 -18.28 2.66
CA ASN A 464 2.85 -18.97 1.42
C ASN A 464 1.63 -18.35 0.73
N TYR A 465 0.62 -17.90 1.47
CA TYR A 465 -0.55 -17.21 0.93
C TYR A 465 -0.14 -15.93 0.22
N LYS A 466 0.64 -15.06 0.85
CA LYS A 466 1.23 -13.85 0.25
C LYS A 466 2.02 -14.18 -1.02
N THR A 467 2.90 -15.18 -0.94
CA THR A 467 3.77 -15.61 -2.04
C THR A 467 2.99 -16.16 -3.22
N ALA A 468 1.90 -16.87 -2.96
CA ALA A 468 1.07 -17.45 -4.00
C ALA A 468 0.44 -16.39 -4.91
N TYR A 469 0.08 -15.23 -4.36
CA TYR A 469 -0.36 -14.10 -5.20
C TYR A 469 0.80 -13.50 -5.97
N ALA A 470 1.92 -13.26 -5.32
CA ALA A 470 3.10 -12.64 -5.95
C ALA A 470 3.65 -13.50 -7.10
N LEU A 471 3.72 -14.81 -6.92
CA LEU A 471 4.19 -15.77 -7.94
C LEU A 471 3.06 -16.37 -8.78
N LYS A 472 1.82 -15.87 -8.63
CA LYS A 472 0.63 -16.31 -9.38
C LYS A 472 0.37 -17.82 -9.30
N ARG A 473 0.57 -18.39 -8.09
CA ARG A 473 0.37 -19.81 -7.81
C ARG A 473 -1.10 -20.13 -7.53
N LEU A 474 -1.87 -20.26 -8.61
CA LEU A 474 -3.30 -20.55 -8.51
C LEU A 474 -3.55 -21.94 -7.88
N ASP A 475 -2.67 -22.90 -8.15
CA ASP A 475 -2.66 -24.25 -7.57
C ASP A 475 -2.64 -24.23 -6.04
N TYR A 476 -1.74 -23.42 -5.46
CA TYR A 476 -1.68 -23.27 -4.02
C TYR A 476 -2.92 -22.59 -3.45
N ILE A 477 -3.37 -21.51 -4.10
CA ILE A 477 -4.57 -20.78 -3.65
C ILE A 477 -5.78 -21.71 -3.67
N GLU A 478 -5.94 -22.53 -4.71
CA GLU A 478 -6.99 -23.54 -4.77
C GLU A 478 -6.91 -24.53 -3.61
N SER A 479 -5.71 -24.99 -3.26
CA SER A 479 -5.49 -26.01 -2.23
C SER A 479 -5.79 -25.52 -0.81
N VAL A 480 -5.69 -24.21 -0.55
CA VAL A 480 -5.90 -23.64 0.80
C VAL A 480 -7.31 -23.12 1.04
N PHE A 481 -8.20 -23.15 0.05
CA PHE A 481 -9.61 -22.85 0.27
C PHE A 481 -10.42 -24.14 0.45
N ASP A 482 -11.26 -24.14 1.46
CA ASP A 482 -12.29 -25.18 1.63
C ASP A 482 -13.27 -25.13 0.45
N ASP A 483 -13.84 -26.27 0.07
CA ASP A 483 -14.78 -26.33 -1.07
C ASP A 483 -16.05 -25.54 -0.78
N ASP A 484 -16.48 -25.47 0.48
CA ASP A 484 -17.63 -24.71 0.94
C ASP A 484 -17.26 -23.32 1.49
N ALA A 485 -16.04 -22.82 1.21
CA ALA A 485 -15.56 -21.55 1.72
C ALA A 485 -16.47 -20.39 1.32
N VAL A 486 -16.79 -19.52 2.27
CA VAL A 486 -17.47 -18.26 2.01
C VAL A 486 -16.45 -17.21 1.62
N ILE A 487 -16.51 -16.73 0.38
CA ILE A 487 -15.56 -15.76 -0.15
C ILE A 487 -16.31 -14.48 -0.50
N ILE A 488 -15.98 -13.39 0.20
CA ILE A 488 -16.52 -12.07 -0.05
C ILE A 488 -15.39 -11.16 -0.48
N THR A 489 -15.43 -10.70 -1.73
CA THR A 489 -14.50 -9.71 -2.25
C THR A 489 -15.17 -8.35 -2.33
N GLY A 490 -14.42 -7.29 -2.06
CA GLY A 490 -14.86 -5.92 -2.22
C GLY A 490 -14.11 -5.24 -3.37
N THR A 491 -14.79 -4.37 -4.09
CA THR A 491 -14.17 -3.47 -5.06
C THR A 491 -14.68 -2.07 -4.78
N VAL A 492 -13.77 -1.15 -4.53
CA VAL A 492 -14.12 0.27 -4.39
C VAL A 492 -14.50 0.79 -5.77
N ILE A 493 -15.74 1.28 -5.90
CA ILE A 493 -16.23 1.87 -7.14
C ILE A 493 -16.02 3.38 -7.03
N ASN A 494 -15.19 3.94 -7.92
CA ASN A 494 -15.10 5.39 -8.06
C ASN A 494 -16.43 5.94 -8.55
N ARG A 495 -17.04 6.85 -7.79
CA ARG A 495 -18.33 7.49 -8.13
C ARG A 495 -18.36 8.12 -9.53
N ALA A 496 -17.21 8.47 -10.09
CA ALA A 496 -17.12 9.16 -11.37
C ALA A 496 -17.31 8.29 -12.61
N SER A 497 -17.17 6.99 -12.51
CA SER A 497 -17.18 6.10 -13.70
C SER A 497 -18.50 5.41 -13.96
N SER A 498 -19.49 5.56 -13.10
CA SER A 498 -20.74 4.83 -13.26
C SER A 498 -21.97 5.69 -12.99
N SER A 499 -22.76 5.88 -14.03
CA SER A 499 -24.23 6.03 -13.92
C SER A 499 -24.83 4.72 -13.36
N VAL A 500 -24.39 4.29 -12.19
CA VAL A 500 -24.91 3.09 -11.53
C VAL A 500 -26.20 3.50 -10.86
N ASN A 501 -27.32 3.04 -11.39
CA ASN A 501 -28.60 3.07 -10.68
C ASN A 501 -28.46 2.22 -9.42
N LEU A 502 -28.26 2.88 -8.29
CA LEU A 502 -28.08 2.26 -6.96
C LEU A 502 -29.33 1.49 -6.48
N GLU A 503 -30.49 1.73 -7.10
CA GLU A 503 -31.78 1.21 -6.62
C GLU A 503 -32.02 -0.29 -6.84
N ASN A 504 -31.17 -0.98 -7.59
CA ASN A 504 -31.43 -2.38 -7.97
C ASN A 504 -30.30 -3.38 -7.72
N GLN A 505 -29.30 -3.08 -6.88
CA GLN A 505 -28.20 -4.03 -6.65
C GLN A 505 -27.97 -4.29 -5.15
N SER A 506 -28.47 -5.41 -4.67
CA SER A 506 -28.24 -5.94 -3.31
C SER A 506 -26.77 -6.20 -2.93
N GLN A 507 -25.83 -5.89 -3.80
CA GLN A 507 -24.39 -6.12 -3.63
C GLN A 507 -23.58 -4.81 -3.44
N ILE A 508 -24.23 -3.65 -3.44
CA ILE A 508 -23.58 -2.36 -3.27
C ILE A 508 -23.84 -1.86 -1.86
N SER A 509 -22.80 -1.64 -1.09
CA SER A 509 -22.86 -1.00 0.22
C SER A 509 -22.13 0.33 0.17
N GLN A 510 -22.59 1.28 0.96
CA GLN A 510 -21.87 2.51 1.23
C GLN A 510 -21.22 2.34 2.60
N GLU A 511 -19.90 2.23 2.64
CA GLU A 511 -19.11 2.21 3.87
C GLU A 511 -18.38 3.55 3.96
N GLY A 512 -18.79 4.39 4.91
CA GLY A 512 -18.30 5.76 5.01
C GLY A 512 -18.57 6.56 3.73
N ASN A 513 -17.51 6.97 3.04
CA ASN A 513 -17.57 7.73 1.78
C ASN A 513 -17.35 6.88 0.53
N LEU A 514 -17.12 5.61 0.69
CA LEU A 514 -16.79 4.70 -0.40
C LEU A 514 -18.05 3.93 -0.83
N ILE A 515 -18.24 3.80 -2.12
CA ILE A 515 -19.20 2.86 -2.68
C ILE A 515 -18.44 1.56 -2.94
N ILE A 516 -18.86 0.51 -2.24
CA ILE A 516 -18.22 -0.80 -2.32
C ILE A 516 -19.19 -1.76 -2.97
N LYS A 517 -18.71 -2.40 -4.01
CA LYS A 517 -19.37 -3.57 -4.55
C LYS A 517 -18.84 -4.80 -3.84
N LYS A 518 -19.64 -5.38 -2.95
CA LYS A 518 -19.36 -6.68 -2.36
C LYS A 518 -19.82 -7.78 -3.31
N ASN A 519 -18.96 -8.76 -3.52
CA ASN A 519 -19.27 -9.89 -4.37
C ASN A 519 -19.01 -11.17 -3.57
N ARG A 520 -20.10 -11.86 -3.22
CA ARG A 520 -20.03 -13.20 -2.63
C ARG A 520 -19.82 -14.21 -3.75
N GLN A 521 -18.80 -15.02 -3.63
CA GLN A 521 -18.35 -15.96 -4.65
C GLN A 521 -18.18 -17.34 -4.04
N THR A 522 -18.39 -18.37 -4.85
CA THR A 522 -17.91 -19.72 -4.59
C THR A 522 -16.40 -19.78 -4.81
N LYS A 523 -15.76 -20.83 -4.32
CA LYS A 523 -14.35 -21.12 -4.59
C LYS A 523 -14.04 -21.11 -6.09
N ASP A 524 -14.82 -21.81 -6.90
CA ASP A 524 -14.61 -21.89 -8.35
C ASP A 524 -14.72 -20.53 -9.05
N GLU A 525 -15.72 -19.73 -8.69
CA GLU A 525 -15.89 -18.38 -9.22
C GLU A 525 -14.73 -17.48 -8.86
N TYR A 526 -14.28 -17.56 -7.62
CA TYR A 526 -13.14 -16.79 -7.14
C TYR A 526 -11.85 -17.16 -7.88
N LEU A 527 -11.54 -18.44 -7.99
CA LEU A 527 -10.36 -18.95 -8.72
C LEU A 527 -10.39 -18.55 -10.20
N LYS A 528 -11.55 -18.64 -10.85
CA LYS A 528 -11.74 -18.20 -12.24
C LYS A 528 -11.46 -16.70 -12.41
N ASN A 529 -11.95 -15.88 -11.48
CA ASN A 529 -11.72 -14.43 -11.49
C ASN A 529 -10.26 -14.09 -11.20
N LEU A 530 -9.65 -14.77 -10.24
CA LEU A 530 -8.25 -14.61 -9.88
C LEU A 530 -7.32 -15.00 -11.03
N LYS A 531 -7.60 -16.10 -11.72
CA LYS A 531 -6.87 -16.50 -12.93
C LYS A 531 -6.84 -15.39 -13.98
N ARG A 532 -8.00 -14.79 -14.27
CA ARG A 532 -8.09 -13.65 -15.19
C ARG A 532 -7.31 -12.43 -14.69
N CYS A 533 -7.31 -12.19 -13.39
CA CYS A 533 -6.52 -11.14 -12.77
C CYS A 533 -5.01 -11.39 -12.98
N PHE A 534 -4.55 -12.60 -12.75
CA PHE A 534 -3.14 -12.99 -12.95
C PHE A 534 -2.69 -12.90 -14.42
N GLU A 535 -3.56 -13.23 -15.35
CA GLU A 535 -3.29 -13.12 -16.79
C GLU A 535 -3.17 -11.67 -17.27
N ARG A 536 -3.98 -10.76 -16.69
CA ARG A 536 -4.01 -9.34 -17.09
C ARG A 536 -2.91 -8.50 -16.48
N ASN A 537 -2.41 -8.87 -15.31
CA ASN A 537 -1.39 -8.13 -14.60
C ASN A 537 -0.02 -8.73 -14.81
N GLU A 538 0.99 -7.89 -15.07
CA GLU A 538 2.38 -8.33 -15.14
C GLU A 538 2.83 -8.83 -13.78
N PHE A 539 2.51 -8.09 -12.71
CA PHE A 539 2.81 -8.47 -11.34
C PHE A 539 1.61 -8.26 -10.41
N VAL A 540 1.60 -8.99 -9.33
CA VAL A 540 0.78 -8.78 -8.14
C VAL A 540 1.72 -8.80 -6.94
N ASN A 541 1.62 -7.84 -6.06
CA ASN A 541 2.33 -7.81 -4.79
C ASN A 541 1.34 -7.54 -3.66
N ILE A 542 1.42 -8.35 -2.62
CA ILE A 542 0.62 -8.19 -1.41
C ILE A 542 1.58 -7.94 -0.26
N ARG A 543 1.34 -6.86 0.49
CA ARG A 543 2.06 -6.57 1.74
C ARG A 543 1.09 -6.74 2.91
N PHE A 544 1.53 -7.41 3.94
CA PHE A 544 0.85 -7.50 5.22
C PHE A 544 1.55 -6.53 6.17
N ALA A 545 0.89 -5.41 6.47
CA ALA A 545 1.45 -4.36 7.32
C ALA A 545 1.36 -4.77 8.80
N SER A 546 0.22 -5.33 9.19
CA SER A 546 -0.01 -5.86 10.54
C SER A 546 -1.01 -6.99 10.46
N ASN A 547 -1.00 -7.85 11.46
CA ASN A 547 -2.01 -8.89 11.63
C ASN A 547 -2.43 -8.97 13.10
N ASP A 548 -3.66 -9.33 13.33
CA ASP A 548 -4.17 -9.76 14.64
C ASP A 548 -4.76 -11.15 14.49
N VAL A 549 -4.25 -12.08 15.26
CA VAL A 549 -4.63 -13.49 15.18
C VAL A 549 -5.31 -13.89 16.47
N MET A 550 -6.50 -14.47 16.36
CA MET A 550 -7.31 -14.95 17.48
C MET A 550 -7.63 -16.42 17.30
N LYS A 551 -7.40 -17.23 18.35
CA LYS A 551 -7.82 -18.64 18.37
C LYS A 551 -9.33 -18.71 18.59
N MET A 552 -10.01 -19.50 17.78
CA MET A 552 -11.45 -19.68 17.80
C MET A 552 -11.83 -20.91 18.63
N GLY A 553 -12.56 -20.68 19.76
CA GLY A 553 -13.09 -21.77 20.57
C GLY A 553 -12.03 -22.52 21.40
N GLN A 554 -12.49 -23.52 22.17
CA GLN A 554 -11.64 -24.30 23.09
C GLN A 554 -11.25 -25.69 22.57
N GLY A 555 -11.76 -26.10 21.41
CA GLY A 555 -11.71 -27.51 20.99
C GLY A 555 -11.08 -27.75 19.61
N GLY A 556 -10.27 -26.87 19.06
CA GLY A 556 -9.66 -27.04 17.75
C GLY A 556 -8.59 -26.03 17.43
N GLU A 557 -7.90 -26.22 16.31
CA GLU A 557 -6.90 -25.30 15.78
C GLU A 557 -7.51 -24.46 14.64
N SER A 558 -8.56 -23.68 14.97
CA SER A 558 -9.20 -22.72 14.07
C SER A 558 -8.87 -21.30 14.53
N TYR A 559 -8.51 -20.45 13.58
CA TYR A 559 -8.03 -19.09 13.84
C TYR A 559 -8.77 -18.08 12.99
N ALA A 560 -9.12 -16.95 13.58
CA ALA A 560 -9.52 -15.74 12.87
C ALA A 560 -8.30 -14.84 12.75
N ILE A 561 -7.98 -14.44 11.53
CA ILE A 561 -6.81 -13.62 11.21
C ILE A 561 -7.30 -12.35 10.52
N GLN A 562 -7.13 -11.21 11.19
CA GLN A 562 -7.36 -9.89 10.61
C GLN A 562 -6.01 -9.34 10.13
N ILE A 563 -5.95 -8.90 8.88
CA ILE A 563 -4.72 -8.47 8.22
C ILE A 563 -4.94 -7.09 7.60
N GLU A 564 -4.13 -6.12 7.97
CA GLU A 564 -4.01 -4.89 7.21
C GLU A 564 -3.20 -5.20 5.94
N GLN A 565 -3.86 -5.12 4.79
CA GLN A 565 -3.31 -5.56 3.52
C GLN A 565 -3.18 -4.38 2.55
N ASP A 566 -2.00 -4.23 1.97
CA ASP A 566 -1.80 -3.43 0.76
C ASP A 566 -1.70 -4.38 -0.44
N TYR A 567 -2.57 -4.20 -1.43
CA TYR A 567 -2.56 -4.97 -2.67
C TYR A 567 -2.10 -4.07 -3.82
N TYR A 568 -1.11 -4.50 -4.56
CA TYR A 568 -0.59 -3.80 -5.73
C TYR A 568 -0.51 -4.72 -6.92
N SER A 569 -0.94 -4.22 -8.07
CA SER A 569 -0.74 -4.88 -9.35
C SER A 569 -0.30 -3.86 -10.40
N SER A 570 0.00 -4.31 -11.60
CA SER A 570 0.35 -3.41 -12.70
C SER A 570 -0.78 -2.45 -13.10
N THR A 571 -2.04 -2.79 -12.80
CA THR A 571 -3.22 -2.01 -13.23
C THR A 571 -4.08 -1.49 -12.09
N TYR A 572 -3.91 -1.98 -10.86
CA TYR A 572 -4.79 -1.69 -9.74
C TYR A 572 -4.02 -1.75 -8.41
N GLY A 573 -4.42 -0.93 -7.47
CA GLY A 573 -3.95 -0.98 -6.09
C GLY A 573 -5.09 -0.70 -5.14
N ASP A 574 -5.13 -1.38 -3.99
CA ASP A 574 -5.99 -1.06 -2.88
C ASP A 574 -5.29 -1.30 -1.54
N LYS A 575 -5.81 -0.66 -0.52
CA LYS A 575 -5.51 -0.92 0.88
C LYS A 575 -6.79 -1.28 1.58
N GLY A 576 -6.75 -2.21 2.50
CA GLY A 576 -7.92 -2.59 3.28
C GLY A 576 -7.58 -3.64 4.32
N TYR A 577 -8.63 -4.17 4.89
CA TYR A 577 -8.54 -5.17 5.95
C TYR A 577 -9.11 -6.49 5.43
N LEU A 578 -8.24 -7.48 5.38
CA LEU A 578 -8.58 -8.86 5.06
C LEU A 578 -8.88 -9.60 6.36
N MET A 579 -9.98 -10.32 6.41
CA MET A 579 -10.26 -11.26 7.48
C MET A 579 -10.34 -12.66 6.92
N LEU A 580 -9.61 -13.56 7.53
CA LEU A 580 -9.58 -15.00 7.21
C LEU A 580 -10.02 -15.80 8.42
N MET A 581 -10.88 -16.79 8.23
CA MET A 581 -11.05 -17.88 9.19
C MET A 581 -10.36 -19.11 8.63
N VAL A 582 -9.34 -19.60 9.33
CA VAL A 582 -8.46 -20.67 8.87
C VAL A 582 -8.50 -21.83 9.85
N ASP A 583 -8.74 -23.01 9.33
CA ASP A 583 -8.62 -24.29 10.05
C ASP A 583 -7.22 -24.85 9.82
N ILE A 584 -6.46 -25.04 10.90
CA ILE A 584 -5.12 -25.64 10.91
C ILE A 584 -5.06 -26.89 11.82
N ASN A 585 -6.16 -27.61 11.97
CA ASN A 585 -6.13 -28.91 12.65
C ASN A 585 -5.14 -29.88 11.98
N GLU A 586 -4.94 -29.71 10.67
CA GLU A 586 -3.87 -30.34 9.90
C GLU A 586 -2.87 -29.24 9.46
N PRO A 587 -1.76 -29.02 10.22
CA PRO A 587 -0.85 -27.89 9.98
C PRO A 587 -0.22 -27.85 8.58
N THR A 588 -0.11 -29.00 7.93
CA THR A 588 0.43 -29.14 6.56
C THR A 588 -0.61 -28.80 5.49
N LYS A 589 -1.89 -28.68 5.87
CA LYS A 589 -3.01 -28.45 4.97
C LYS A 589 -4.00 -27.44 5.56
N PRO A 590 -3.60 -26.18 5.74
CA PRO A 590 -4.49 -25.15 6.24
C PRO A 590 -5.65 -24.91 5.28
N LEU A 591 -6.87 -24.73 5.80
CA LEU A 591 -8.08 -24.51 5.00
C LEU A 591 -8.79 -23.23 5.40
N ILE A 592 -8.93 -22.31 4.45
CA ILE A 592 -9.70 -21.07 4.61
C ILE A 592 -11.19 -21.41 4.50
N LYS A 593 -11.94 -21.20 5.58
CA LYS A 593 -13.39 -21.38 5.65
C LYS A 593 -14.15 -20.10 5.30
N LEU A 594 -13.58 -18.95 5.63
CA LEU A 594 -14.13 -17.63 5.32
C LEU A 594 -13.01 -16.69 4.90
N ARG A 595 -13.26 -15.94 3.84
CA ARG A 595 -12.45 -14.80 3.41
C ARG A 595 -13.35 -13.62 3.15
N THR A 596 -13.11 -12.52 3.84
CA THR A 596 -13.79 -11.26 3.58
C THR A 596 -12.83 -10.10 3.56
N TRP A 597 -13.23 -8.98 2.97
CA TRP A 597 -12.41 -7.77 2.83
C TRP A 597 -13.27 -6.53 3.01
N GLN A 598 -12.72 -5.53 3.69
CA GLN A 598 -13.29 -4.20 3.84
C GLN A 598 -12.20 -3.13 3.60
N PRO A 599 -12.53 -1.99 2.97
CA PRO A 599 -11.54 -0.96 2.63
C PRO A 599 -11.13 -0.11 3.82
N GLU A 600 -12.05 0.13 4.75
CA GLU A 600 -11.88 1.00 5.91
C GLU A 600 -12.47 0.33 7.15
N LYS A 601 -12.02 0.78 8.31
CA LYS A 601 -12.61 0.42 9.60
C LYS A 601 -13.98 1.07 9.70
N ASP A 602 -15.02 0.28 9.95
CA ASP A 602 -16.35 0.84 10.16
C ASP A 602 -16.35 1.71 11.44
N PRO A 603 -16.87 2.95 11.39
CA PRO A 603 -16.84 3.86 12.54
C PRO A 603 -17.66 3.36 13.75
N GLU A 604 -18.69 2.53 13.51
CA GLU A 604 -19.59 2.03 14.56
C GLU A 604 -19.25 0.59 14.95
N PHE A 605 -18.96 -0.28 13.97
CA PHE A 605 -18.77 -1.72 14.19
C PHE A 605 -17.30 -2.15 14.12
N GLY A 606 -16.39 -1.30 13.65
CA GLY A 606 -14.97 -1.60 13.56
C GLY A 606 -14.61 -2.50 12.37
N LEU A 607 -13.73 -3.46 12.60
CA LEU A 607 -13.35 -4.49 11.62
C LEU A 607 -14.25 -5.71 11.74
N TYR A 608 -14.56 -6.33 10.61
CA TYR A 608 -15.27 -7.61 10.62
C TYR A 608 -14.53 -8.63 11.50
N GLY A 609 -15.31 -9.24 12.39
CA GLY A 609 -14.88 -10.31 13.27
C GLY A 609 -15.61 -11.62 13.00
N PRO A 610 -15.26 -12.69 13.72
CA PRO A 610 -15.89 -14.00 13.56
C PRO A 610 -17.39 -14.03 13.81
N GLY A 611 -17.91 -13.08 14.59
CA GLY A 611 -19.32 -12.98 14.95
C GLY A 611 -20.22 -12.30 13.92
N ASP A 612 -19.64 -11.79 12.83
CA ASP A 612 -20.37 -11.02 11.81
C ASP A 612 -20.83 -11.89 10.63
N PHE A 613 -20.56 -13.21 10.66
CA PHE A 613 -20.84 -14.15 9.55
C PHE A 613 -21.52 -15.45 10.01
#